data_98b366f00fbf1950c57068a3fc027d18
#
_entry.id   98b366f00fbf1950c57068a3fc027d18
#
_cell.length_a   1.000
_cell.length_b   1.000
_cell.length_c   1.000
_cell.angle_alpha   90.00
_cell.angle_beta   90.00
_cell.angle_gamma   90.00
#
_symmetry.space_group_name_H-M   'P 1'
#
loop_
_entity.id
_entity.type
_entity.pdbx_description
1 polymer ?
#
loop_
_entity_poly.entity_id
_entity_poly.type
_entity_poly.pdbx_seq_one_letter_code
_entity_poly.pdbx_strand_id
1 'polypeptide(L)'
;SSDLPFAIDINGDGHDELLVGYNMLDCHGNKMWTMPVNEDHIDEIVPGRFESGPHKGTKFFACVAGKEGFLISDFNGKLLKKDGIGHAQRVSLANYLPDRPGYEMVVVNFWGHQGIIYFYDSEGNQLWEMENELNGNLLTPVNWTGDGQDFILLNADVERGGMIDGRGIQVVKFPDDGHPTMCAEAVNLYGDARD
;
A
#
# COMPACT_ATOMS: atom_id res chain seq x y z
N SER A 1 -17.97 5.51 -8.07
CA SER A 1 -16.59 5.30 -7.65
C SER A 1 -15.76 6.51 -7.99
N SER A 2 -14.87 6.91 -7.12
CA SER A 2 -13.96 8.03 -7.34
C SER A 2 -12.54 7.48 -7.37
N ASP A 3 -11.83 7.68 -8.49
CA ASP A 3 -10.40 7.47 -8.53
C ASP A 3 -9.69 8.40 -7.55
N LEU A 4 -8.69 7.89 -6.81
CA LEU A 4 -7.78 8.73 -6.03
C LEU A 4 -6.67 9.25 -6.96
N PRO A 5 -6.55 10.58 -7.13
CA PRO A 5 -5.43 11.14 -7.87
C PRO A 5 -4.16 11.11 -7.03
N PHE A 6 -3.02 10.86 -7.67
CA PHE A 6 -1.70 10.88 -7.05
C PHE A 6 -0.74 11.74 -7.86
N ALA A 7 -0.12 12.74 -7.21
CA ALA A 7 0.80 13.67 -7.84
C ALA A 7 2.26 13.30 -7.50
N ILE A 8 3.11 13.29 -8.50
CA ILE A 8 4.54 12.97 -8.36
C ILE A 8 5.34 13.42 -9.57
N ASP A 9 6.49 14.01 -9.38
CA ASP A 9 7.47 14.28 -10.44
C ASP A 9 8.16 12.97 -10.87
N ILE A 10 7.64 12.35 -11.96
CA ILE A 10 8.18 11.08 -12.45
C ILE A 10 9.41 11.25 -13.34
N ASN A 11 9.60 12.42 -13.95
CA ASN A 11 10.63 12.70 -14.93
C ASN A 11 11.79 13.52 -14.38
N GLY A 12 11.65 14.15 -13.21
CA GLY A 12 12.68 14.95 -12.53
C GLY A 12 12.82 16.38 -13.06
N ASP A 13 11.75 16.94 -13.67
CA ASP A 13 11.77 18.30 -14.22
C ASP A 13 11.31 19.37 -13.23
N GLY A 14 10.86 18.98 -12.03
CA GLY A 14 10.39 19.86 -10.98
C GLY A 14 8.91 20.18 -11.05
N HIS A 15 8.17 19.57 -11.95
CA HIS A 15 6.71 19.63 -12.04
C HIS A 15 6.12 18.25 -11.79
N ASP A 16 5.03 18.19 -11.03
CA ASP A 16 4.35 16.93 -10.80
C ASP A 16 3.50 16.53 -12.00
N GLU A 17 3.59 15.26 -12.36
CA GLU A 17 2.61 14.54 -13.14
C GLU A 17 1.49 14.04 -12.24
N LEU A 18 0.33 13.76 -12.83
CA LEU A 18 -0.86 13.36 -12.11
C LEU A 18 -1.37 11.99 -12.59
N LEU A 19 -1.28 10.97 -11.74
CA LEU A 19 -1.93 9.69 -11.99
C LEU A 19 -3.39 9.77 -11.51
N VAL A 20 -4.33 9.69 -12.45
CA VAL A 20 -5.77 9.73 -12.19
C VAL A 20 -6.39 8.45 -12.71
N GLY A 21 -6.84 7.59 -11.79
CA GLY A 21 -7.21 6.23 -12.15
C GLY A 21 -6.04 5.57 -12.88
N TYR A 22 -6.29 5.05 -14.07
CA TYR A 22 -5.26 4.37 -14.87
C TYR A 22 -4.51 5.29 -15.86
N ASN A 23 -4.75 6.61 -15.80
CA ASN A 23 -4.17 7.56 -16.73
C ASN A 23 -3.12 8.45 -16.05
N MET A 24 -1.94 8.55 -16.66
CA MET A 24 -0.94 9.54 -16.29
C MET A 24 -1.10 10.78 -17.16
N LEU A 25 -1.18 11.93 -16.53
CA LEU A 25 -1.26 13.24 -17.16
C LEU A 25 0.02 14.03 -16.86
N ASP A 26 0.49 14.82 -17.83
CA ASP A 26 1.56 15.78 -17.61
C ASP A 26 1.07 17.01 -16.81
N CYS A 27 2.00 17.90 -16.44
CA CYS A 27 1.69 19.13 -15.70
C CYS A 27 0.78 20.12 -16.48
N HIS A 28 0.49 19.87 -17.75
CA HIS A 28 -0.44 20.63 -18.58
C HIS A 28 -1.79 19.92 -18.75
N GLY A 29 -1.97 18.75 -18.16
CA GLY A 29 -3.18 17.93 -18.28
C GLY A 29 -3.27 17.08 -19.54
N ASN A 30 -2.19 16.96 -20.33
CA ASN A 30 -2.17 16.07 -21.47
C ASN A 30 -1.90 14.63 -21.01
N LYS A 31 -2.62 13.69 -21.61
CA LYS A 31 -2.42 12.28 -21.32
C LYS A 31 -1.08 11.77 -21.87
N MET A 32 -0.23 11.27 -20.98
CA MET A 32 1.06 10.66 -21.32
C MET A 32 0.88 9.18 -21.69
N TRP A 33 0.19 8.43 -20.83
CA TRP A 33 -0.08 7.00 -21.01
C TRP A 33 -1.31 6.55 -20.22
N THR A 34 -1.77 5.34 -20.52
CA THR A 34 -2.83 4.64 -19.78
C THR A 34 -2.35 3.23 -19.48
N MET A 35 -2.54 2.76 -18.25
CA MET A 35 -2.25 1.35 -17.91
C MET A 35 -3.14 0.42 -18.75
N PRO A 36 -2.60 -0.72 -19.24
CA PRO A 36 -3.34 -1.66 -20.09
C PRO A 36 -4.24 -2.59 -19.26
N VAL A 37 -5.21 -2.02 -18.57
CA VAL A 37 -6.17 -2.72 -17.71
C VAL A 37 -7.60 -2.34 -18.10
N ASN A 38 -8.58 -3.10 -17.61
CA ASN A 38 -9.98 -2.78 -17.85
C ASN A 38 -10.39 -1.53 -17.07
N GLU A 39 -11.46 -0.91 -17.50
CA GLU A 39 -12.00 0.27 -16.83
C GLU A 39 -12.63 -0.09 -15.50
N ASP A 40 -12.13 0.50 -14.44
CA ASP A 40 -12.67 0.52 -13.10
C ASP A 40 -12.06 1.74 -12.37
N HIS A 41 -11.86 1.68 -11.07
CA HIS A 41 -11.28 2.76 -10.26
C HIS A 41 -10.05 2.28 -9.49
N ILE A 42 -9.18 3.22 -9.14
CA ILE A 42 -8.07 3.01 -8.21
C ILE A 42 -8.42 3.64 -6.86
N ASP A 43 -8.33 2.85 -5.79
CA ASP A 43 -8.64 3.30 -4.43
C ASP A 43 -7.42 3.87 -3.71
N GLU A 44 -6.23 3.35 -3.98
CA GLU A 44 -4.98 3.86 -3.42
C GLU A 44 -3.79 3.59 -4.33
N ILE A 45 -2.79 4.47 -4.26
CA ILE A 45 -1.56 4.42 -5.03
C ILE A 45 -0.39 4.70 -4.10
N VAL A 46 0.62 3.83 -4.11
CA VAL A 46 1.88 4.04 -3.40
C VAL A 46 3.05 3.89 -4.37
N PRO A 47 3.90 4.91 -4.53
CA PRO A 47 5.10 4.80 -5.35
C PRO A 47 6.20 4.05 -4.61
N GLY A 48 7.00 3.30 -5.37
CA GLY A 48 8.13 2.57 -4.83
C GLY A 48 9.26 2.39 -5.85
N ARG A 49 10.29 1.67 -5.41
CA ARG A 49 11.40 1.25 -6.26
C ARG A 49 11.80 -0.17 -5.89
N PHE A 50 12.02 -1.00 -6.89
CA PHE A 50 12.54 -2.34 -6.65
C PHE A 50 14.02 -2.30 -6.24
N GLU A 51 14.35 -2.86 -5.08
CA GLU A 51 15.73 -2.92 -4.57
C GLU A 51 16.42 -4.27 -4.88
N SER A 52 15.66 -5.26 -5.33
CA SER A 52 16.14 -6.60 -5.69
C SER A 52 15.42 -7.17 -6.90
N GLY A 53 15.77 -8.38 -7.30
CA GLY A 53 15.09 -9.15 -8.33
C GLY A 53 15.24 -8.64 -9.77
N PRO A 54 14.41 -9.17 -10.67
CA PRO A 54 14.53 -8.90 -12.12
C PRO A 54 14.20 -7.44 -12.50
N HIS A 55 13.49 -6.72 -11.63
CA HIS A 55 13.10 -5.31 -11.83
C HIS A 55 13.95 -4.34 -11.02
N LYS A 56 15.05 -4.78 -10.42
CA LYS A 56 15.91 -3.92 -9.57
C LYS A 56 16.20 -2.57 -10.22
N GLY A 57 15.99 -1.50 -9.45
CA GLY A 57 16.18 -0.12 -9.87
C GLY A 57 14.98 0.52 -10.57
N THR A 58 13.99 -0.27 -10.99
CA THR A 58 12.78 0.25 -11.63
C THR A 58 11.89 0.91 -10.58
N LYS A 59 11.46 2.16 -10.84
CA LYS A 59 10.43 2.83 -10.08
C LYS A 59 9.05 2.29 -10.49
N PHE A 60 8.14 2.16 -9.54
CA PHE A 60 6.82 1.59 -9.79
C PHE A 60 5.73 2.30 -8.98
N PHE A 61 4.49 2.08 -9.40
CA PHE A 61 3.28 2.35 -8.63
C PHE A 61 2.68 1.02 -8.20
N ALA A 62 2.50 0.84 -6.90
CA ALA A 62 1.64 -0.18 -6.32
C ALA A 62 0.23 0.41 -6.21
N CYS A 63 -0.72 -0.19 -6.89
CA CYS A 63 -2.09 0.31 -6.99
C CYS A 63 -3.08 -0.76 -6.52
N VAL A 64 -4.13 -0.33 -5.87
CA VAL A 64 -5.28 -1.18 -5.53
C VAL A 64 -6.53 -0.70 -6.22
N ALA A 65 -7.30 -1.63 -6.73
CA ALA A 65 -8.39 -1.35 -7.65
C ALA A 65 -9.60 -2.26 -7.41
N GLY A 66 -10.77 -1.79 -7.80
CA GLY A 66 -12.03 -2.48 -7.57
C GLY A 66 -12.10 -3.88 -8.20
N LYS A 67 -12.00 -3.98 -9.51
CA LYS A 67 -12.07 -5.27 -10.21
C LYS A 67 -10.71 -5.89 -10.46
N GLU A 68 -9.71 -5.06 -10.65
CA GLU A 68 -8.38 -5.48 -11.06
C GLU A 68 -7.57 -6.05 -9.89
N GLY A 69 -7.95 -5.71 -8.66
CA GLY A 69 -7.28 -6.16 -7.45
C GLY A 69 -6.00 -5.38 -7.17
N PHE A 70 -4.88 -6.08 -7.02
CA PHE A 70 -3.56 -5.49 -6.79
C PHE A 70 -2.76 -5.43 -8.09
N LEU A 71 -2.23 -4.25 -8.40
CA LEU A 71 -1.47 -3.97 -9.60
C LEU A 71 -0.12 -3.37 -9.26
N ILE A 72 0.92 -3.73 -10.02
CA ILE A 72 2.19 -3.01 -10.03
C ILE A 72 2.47 -2.60 -11.47
N SER A 73 2.63 -1.31 -11.70
CA SER A 73 3.10 -0.78 -12.99
C SER A 73 4.40 0.00 -12.83
N ASP A 74 5.24 0.05 -13.86
CA ASP A 74 6.36 0.98 -13.87
C ASP A 74 5.87 2.42 -14.12
N PHE A 75 6.77 3.40 -13.99
CA PHE A 75 6.47 4.82 -14.21
C PHE A 75 6.15 5.17 -15.68
N ASN A 76 6.30 4.21 -16.61
CA ASN A 76 5.89 4.35 -18.00
C ASN A 76 4.53 3.71 -18.30
N GLY A 77 3.82 3.24 -17.27
CA GLY A 77 2.51 2.60 -17.40
C GLY A 77 2.55 1.14 -17.84
N LYS A 78 3.74 0.52 -17.92
CA LYS A 78 3.86 -0.90 -18.22
C LYS A 78 3.44 -1.71 -16.99
N LEU A 79 2.43 -2.56 -17.15
CA LEU A 79 2.00 -3.48 -16.12
C LEU A 79 3.07 -4.56 -15.88
N LEU A 80 3.56 -4.63 -14.63
CA LEU A 80 4.57 -5.60 -14.18
C LEU A 80 3.93 -6.76 -13.43
N LYS A 81 2.84 -6.49 -12.70
CA LYS A 81 2.07 -7.48 -11.94
C LYS A 81 0.59 -7.12 -11.93
N LYS A 82 -0.23 -8.16 -11.96
CA LYS A 82 -1.66 -8.09 -11.71
C LYS A 82 -2.06 -9.30 -10.87
N ASP A 83 -2.69 -9.04 -9.74
CA ASP A 83 -3.16 -10.07 -8.81
C ASP A 83 -4.64 -9.86 -8.50
N GLY A 84 -5.47 -10.77 -8.99
CA GLY A 84 -6.94 -10.69 -8.91
C GLY A 84 -7.48 -11.09 -7.55
N ILE A 85 -7.14 -10.35 -6.51
CA ILE A 85 -7.52 -10.62 -5.11
C ILE A 85 -8.90 -10.05 -4.71
N GLY A 86 -9.73 -9.72 -5.67
CA GLY A 86 -11.01 -9.04 -5.46
C GLY A 86 -10.83 -7.52 -5.34
N HIS A 87 -11.83 -6.83 -4.78
CA HIS A 87 -11.77 -5.38 -4.59
C HIS A 87 -10.73 -5.03 -3.53
N ALA A 88 -9.54 -4.69 -3.97
CA ALA A 88 -8.47 -4.22 -3.10
C ALA A 88 -8.67 -2.75 -2.75
N GLN A 89 -8.54 -2.38 -1.46
CA GLN A 89 -8.93 -1.09 -0.94
C GLN A 89 -7.76 -0.25 -0.44
N ARG A 90 -6.75 -0.89 0.16
CA ARG A 90 -5.58 -0.22 0.71
C ARG A 90 -4.32 -0.96 0.33
N VAL A 91 -3.25 -0.19 0.16
CA VAL A 91 -1.88 -0.69 -0.01
C VAL A 91 -0.91 0.15 0.81
N SER A 92 0.07 -0.48 1.42
CA SER A 92 1.19 0.21 2.06
C SER A 92 2.52 -0.43 1.65
N LEU A 93 3.57 0.37 1.72
CA LEU A 93 4.93 -0.02 1.35
C LEU A 93 5.88 0.50 2.44
N ALA A 94 6.57 -0.40 3.14
CA ALA A 94 7.51 -0.04 4.20
C ALA A 94 8.47 -1.19 4.53
N ASN A 95 9.41 -0.96 5.44
CA ASN A 95 10.40 -1.95 5.90
C ASN A 95 9.82 -2.88 6.97
N TYR A 96 8.90 -3.75 6.59
CA TYR A 96 8.25 -4.67 7.52
C TYR A 96 9.12 -5.87 7.91
N LEU A 97 10.06 -6.25 7.03
CA LEU A 97 10.99 -7.37 7.21
C LEU A 97 12.45 -6.89 7.06
N PRO A 98 13.04 -6.28 8.11
CA PRO A 98 14.36 -5.65 8.02
C PRO A 98 15.51 -6.63 7.73
N ASP A 99 15.26 -7.92 7.81
CA ASP A 99 16.17 -9.00 7.42
C ASP A 99 16.16 -9.29 5.90
N ARG A 100 15.33 -8.58 5.12
CA ARG A 100 15.22 -8.69 3.67
C ARG A 100 15.58 -7.39 2.96
N PRO A 101 16.07 -7.44 1.73
CA PRO A 101 16.34 -6.24 0.96
C PRO A 101 15.06 -5.61 0.41
N GLY A 102 14.95 -4.29 0.50
CA GLY A 102 13.84 -3.51 -0.04
C GLY A 102 12.67 -3.37 0.92
N TYR A 103 11.58 -2.82 0.43
CA TYR A 103 10.35 -2.62 1.20
C TYR A 103 9.28 -3.63 0.76
N GLU A 104 8.58 -4.18 1.72
CA GLU A 104 7.47 -5.08 1.48
C GLU A 104 6.18 -4.30 1.23
N MET A 105 5.23 -4.96 0.57
CA MET A 105 3.92 -4.40 0.28
C MET A 105 2.84 -5.19 1.04
N VAL A 106 1.90 -4.46 1.61
CA VAL A 106 0.73 -5.03 2.27
C VAL A 106 -0.52 -4.51 1.59
N VAL A 107 -1.43 -5.39 1.26
CA VAL A 107 -2.69 -5.05 0.58
C VAL A 107 -3.85 -5.65 1.36
N VAL A 108 -4.95 -4.93 1.46
CA VAL A 108 -6.21 -5.48 2.00
C VAL A 108 -7.32 -5.35 0.97
N ASN A 109 -8.11 -6.40 0.82
CA ASN A 109 -9.36 -6.35 0.07
C ASN A 109 -10.54 -6.00 0.98
N PHE A 110 -11.65 -5.51 0.39
CA PHE A 110 -12.79 -5.04 1.18
C PHE A 110 -14.14 -5.56 0.65
N TRP A 111 -14.62 -5.05 -0.46
CA TRP A 111 -15.97 -5.36 -0.93
C TRP A 111 -16.09 -6.79 -1.48
N GLY A 112 -16.93 -7.60 -0.85
CA GLY A 112 -17.17 -8.99 -1.26
C GLY A 112 -16.18 -10.02 -0.72
N HIS A 113 -15.01 -9.58 -0.22
CA HIS A 113 -13.97 -10.41 0.41
C HIS A 113 -13.36 -9.61 1.56
N GLN A 114 -14.10 -9.45 2.63
CA GLN A 114 -13.81 -8.44 3.64
C GLN A 114 -12.56 -8.75 4.47
N GLY A 115 -11.55 -7.88 4.36
CA GLY A 115 -10.45 -7.81 5.30
C GLY A 115 -9.39 -8.89 5.15
N ILE A 116 -9.28 -9.54 3.98
CA ILE A 116 -8.13 -10.43 3.71
C ILE A 116 -6.91 -9.55 3.48
N ILE A 117 -5.89 -9.78 4.27
CA ILE A 117 -4.59 -9.10 4.15
C ILE A 117 -3.66 -9.99 3.35
N TYR A 118 -3.06 -9.40 2.32
CA TYR A 118 -2.05 -10.04 1.47
C TYR A 118 -0.73 -9.35 1.71
N PHE A 119 0.31 -10.13 1.94
CA PHE A 119 1.65 -9.63 2.18
C PHE A 119 2.59 -10.08 1.07
N TYR A 120 3.29 -9.13 0.48
CA TYR A 120 4.20 -9.33 -0.64
C TYR A 120 5.61 -8.90 -0.27
N ASP A 121 6.60 -9.59 -0.80
CA ASP A 121 7.99 -9.17 -0.70
C ASP A 121 8.28 -7.94 -1.59
N SER A 122 9.51 -7.44 -1.50
CA SER A 122 9.96 -6.28 -2.27
C SER A 122 10.02 -6.51 -3.79
N GLU A 123 9.81 -7.74 -4.27
CA GLU A 123 9.72 -8.09 -5.68
C GLU A 123 8.28 -8.27 -6.15
N GLY A 124 7.31 -8.17 -5.23
CA GLY A 124 5.89 -8.36 -5.48
C GLY A 124 5.45 -9.82 -5.44
N ASN A 125 6.24 -10.75 -4.88
CA ASN A 125 5.80 -12.12 -4.68
C ASN A 125 5.00 -12.23 -3.38
N GLN A 126 3.84 -12.87 -3.43
CA GLN A 126 3.03 -13.09 -2.23
C GLN A 126 3.76 -14.04 -1.27
N LEU A 127 3.93 -13.61 -0.03
CA LEU A 127 4.56 -14.39 1.02
C LEU A 127 3.54 -15.12 1.88
N TRP A 128 2.48 -14.42 2.25
CA TRP A 128 1.37 -14.97 3.03
C TRP A 128 0.08 -14.17 2.81
N GLU A 129 -1.02 -14.75 3.23
CA GLU A 129 -2.32 -14.09 3.35
C GLU A 129 -2.94 -14.42 4.70
N MET A 130 -3.74 -13.51 5.22
CA MET A 130 -4.42 -13.66 6.49
C MET A 130 -5.86 -13.21 6.34
N GLU A 131 -6.80 -14.09 6.66
CA GLU A 131 -8.19 -13.71 6.83
C GLU A 131 -8.35 -12.99 8.16
N ASN A 132 -8.68 -11.70 8.08
CA ASN A 132 -8.94 -10.89 9.27
C ASN A 132 -10.46 -10.71 9.39
N GLU A 133 -11.06 -11.21 10.46
CA GLU A 133 -12.50 -11.03 10.72
C GLU A 133 -12.90 -9.56 10.93
N LEU A 134 -11.93 -8.68 11.07
CA LEU A 134 -12.15 -7.25 11.17
C LEU A 134 -11.86 -6.59 9.83
N ASN A 135 -12.75 -5.70 9.45
CA ASN A 135 -12.57 -4.81 8.32
C ASN A 135 -11.41 -3.83 8.57
N GLY A 136 -10.18 -4.35 8.64
CA GLY A 136 -8.98 -3.56 8.82
C GLY A 136 -8.70 -2.74 7.58
N ASN A 137 -9.09 -1.47 7.59
CA ASN A 137 -8.90 -0.57 6.46
C ASN A 137 -7.66 0.29 6.56
N LEU A 138 -6.85 0.15 7.59
CA LEU A 138 -5.73 1.07 7.77
C LEU A 138 -4.53 0.52 7.04
N LEU A 139 -3.70 -0.24 7.35
CA LEU A 139 -2.38 -0.60 6.81
C LEU A 139 -1.37 0.53 6.93
N THR A 140 -1.52 1.40 7.93
CA THR A 140 -0.56 2.49 8.14
C THR A 140 0.75 1.91 8.66
N PRO A 141 1.90 2.19 8.02
CA PRO A 141 3.20 1.81 8.55
C PRO A 141 3.53 2.64 9.78
N VAL A 142 4.09 2.01 10.81
CA VAL A 142 4.48 2.66 12.07
C VAL A 142 5.87 2.17 12.49
N ASN A 143 6.82 3.07 12.64
CA ASN A 143 8.13 2.78 13.23
C ASN A 143 8.06 2.79 14.76
N TRP A 144 7.41 1.79 15.31
CA TRP A 144 7.07 1.70 16.73
C TRP A 144 8.27 1.57 17.67
N THR A 145 9.27 0.83 17.25
CA THR A 145 10.45 0.52 18.09
C THR A 145 11.61 1.48 17.87
N GLY A 146 11.61 2.23 16.77
CA GLY A 146 12.68 3.16 16.42
C GLY A 146 13.97 2.53 15.92
N ASP A 147 13.92 1.23 15.59
CA ASP A 147 15.07 0.45 15.11
C ASP A 147 15.09 0.29 13.58
N GLY A 148 14.13 0.93 12.89
CA GLY A 148 14.00 0.90 11.44
C GLY A 148 13.12 -0.23 10.92
N GLN A 149 12.52 -1.03 11.81
CA GLN A 149 11.43 -1.93 11.43
C GLN A 149 10.10 -1.18 11.50
N ASP A 150 9.32 -1.29 10.44
CA ASP A 150 7.94 -0.82 10.42
C ASP A 150 6.97 -1.94 10.82
N PHE A 151 5.90 -1.55 11.50
CA PHE A 151 4.77 -2.41 11.87
C PHE A 151 3.53 -1.97 11.11
N ILE A 152 2.57 -2.84 10.98
CA ILE A 152 1.34 -2.57 10.25
C ILE A 152 0.24 -2.25 11.25
N LEU A 153 -0.21 -1.00 11.29
CA LEU A 153 -1.41 -0.62 12.03
C LEU A 153 -2.64 -1.06 11.25
N LEU A 154 -3.36 -2.06 11.76
CA LEU A 154 -4.50 -2.65 11.07
C LEU A 154 -5.80 -1.90 11.30
N ASN A 155 -6.13 -1.69 12.56
CA ASN A 155 -7.37 -1.06 12.98
C ASN A 155 -7.26 -0.68 14.46
N ALA A 156 -8.01 0.32 14.86
CA ALA A 156 -8.23 0.65 16.25
C ALA A 156 -9.37 -0.15 16.91
N ASP A 157 -10.04 -1.03 16.18
CA ASP A 157 -10.96 -1.97 16.79
C ASP A 157 -10.18 -2.94 17.68
N VAL A 158 -10.65 -3.07 18.85
CA VAL A 158 -9.96 -3.47 20.04
C VAL A 158 -9.90 -4.94 20.30
N GLU A 159 -10.87 -5.69 19.87
CA GLU A 159 -10.80 -7.14 20.10
C GLU A 159 -9.76 -7.80 19.19
N ARG A 160 -9.54 -7.21 18.02
CA ARG A 160 -8.74 -7.83 16.95
C ARG A 160 -7.82 -6.87 16.21
N GLY A 161 -7.98 -5.56 16.42
CA GLY A 161 -7.13 -4.53 15.88
C GLY A 161 -5.80 -4.39 16.62
N GLY A 162 -5.05 -3.39 16.26
CA GLY A 162 -3.73 -3.11 16.81
C GLY A 162 -2.69 -3.15 15.72
N MET A 163 -1.48 -3.54 16.06
CA MET A 163 -0.37 -3.66 15.11
C MET A 163 0.10 -5.10 14.97
N ILE A 164 0.44 -5.47 13.74
CA ILE A 164 1.13 -6.72 13.43
C ILE A 164 2.52 -6.44 12.84
N ASP A 165 3.41 -7.39 12.97
CA ASP A 165 4.70 -7.37 12.29
C ASP A 165 4.57 -7.90 10.83
N GLY A 166 5.67 -7.86 10.07
CA GLY A 166 5.74 -8.39 8.71
C GLY A 166 5.56 -9.90 8.57
N ARG A 167 5.45 -10.63 9.69
CA ARG A 167 5.14 -12.07 9.74
C ARG A 167 3.68 -12.34 10.10
N GLY A 168 2.87 -11.27 10.26
CA GLY A 168 1.47 -11.38 10.64
C GLY A 168 1.23 -11.64 12.13
N ILE A 169 2.25 -11.46 12.97
CA ILE A 169 2.14 -11.66 14.41
C ILE A 169 1.67 -10.36 15.06
N GLN A 170 0.60 -10.42 15.84
CA GLN A 170 0.13 -9.28 16.61
C GLN A 170 1.15 -8.90 17.69
N VAL A 171 1.70 -7.70 17.59
CA VAL A 171 2.71 -7.16 18.52
C VAL A 171 2.14 -6.16 19.50
N VAL A 172 1.07 -5.45 19.12
CA VAL A 172 0.35 -4.52 19.99
C VAL A 172 -1.14 -4.76 19.86
N LYS A 173 -1.81 -4.81 20.99
CA LYS A 173 -3.27 -4.77 21.12
C LYS A 173 -3.65 -3.44 21.76
N PHE A 174 -4.52 -2.69 21.09
CA PHE A 174 -5.00 -1.42 21.66
C PHE A 174 -6.11 -1.66 22.68
N PRO A 175 -6.25 -0.78 23.67
CA PRO A 175 -7.40 -0.81 24.58
C PRO A 175 -8.68 -0.44 23.83
N ASP A 176 -9.80 -1.07 24.20
CA ASP A 176 -11.10 -0.80 23.61
C ASP A 176 -11.70 0.52 24.12
N ASP A 177 -12.03 1.39 23.20
CA ASP A 177 -12.82 2.58 23.49
C ASP A 177 -14.27 2.50 22.93
N GLY A 178 -14.62 1.35 22.32
CA GLY A 178 -15.94 1.10 21.73
C GLY A 178 -16.18 1.82 20.39
N HIS A 179 -15.16 2.46 19.80
CA HIS A 179 -15.29 3.24 18.59
C HIS A 179 -14.28 2.79 17.53
N PRO A 180 -14.70 2.08 16.47
CA PRO A 180 -13.82 1.73 15.38
C PRO A 180 -13.36 2.98 14.65
N THR A 181 -12.05 3.09 14.38
CA THR A 181 -11.45 4.18 13.60
C THR A 181 -11.36 3.80 12.12
N MET A 182 -11.74 4.72 11.27
CA MET A 182 -11.58 4.57 9.82
C MET A 182 -10.32 5.26 9.27
N CYS A 183 -9.62 6.02 10.10
CA CYS A 183 -8.42 6.74 9.73
C CYS A 183 -7.47 6.83 10.91
N ALA A 184 -6.18 6.61 10.67
CA ALA A 184 -5.12 6.83 11.64
C ALA A 184 -3.87 7.34 10.92
N GLU A 185 -3.07 8.12 11.61
CA GLU A 185 -1.79 8.61 11.15
C GLU A 185 -0.72 8.31 12.20
N ALA A 186 0.44 7.90 11.75
CA ALA A 186 1.63 7.80 12.57
C ALA A 186 2.32 9.16 12.61
N VAL A 187 2.65 9.63 13.80
CA VAL A 187 3.31 10.94 13.98
C VAL A 187 4.37 10.86 15.05
N ASN A 188 5.57 11.34 14.75
CA ASN A 188 6.65 11.45 15.70
C ASN A 188 6.45 12.68 16.60
N LEU A 189 5.84 12.49 17.77
CA LEU A 189 5.54 13.57 18.72
C LEU A 189 6.75 14.08 19.49
N TYR A 190 7.75 13.26 19.67
CA TYR A 190 8.90 13.58 20.52
C TYR A 190 10.17 13.91 19.73
N GLY A 191 10.17 13.73 18.41
CA GLY A 191 11.33 13.95 17.55
C GLY A 191 12.46 12.94 17.78
N ASP A 192 12.13 11.77 18.33
CA ASP A 192 13.04 10.62 18.41
C ASP A 192 12.91 9.73 17.15
N ALA A 193 13.39 8.50 17.17
CA ALA A 193 13.33 7.61 16.00
C ALA A 193 11.99 6.84 15.88
N ARG A 194 11.02 7.11 16.75
CA ARG A 194 9.72 6.41 16.80
C ARG A 194 8.58 7.32 16.35
N ASP A 195 7.59 6.73 15.73
CA ASP A 195 6.32 7.39 15.40
C ASP A 195 5.35 7.37 16.57
#